data_4f444930db016b75bf2885af62d345c7
#
_entry.id   4f444930db016b75bf2885af62d345c7
#
_cell.length_a   1.000
_cell.length_b   1.000
_cell.length_c   1.000
_cell.angle_alpha   90.00
_cell.angle_beta   90.00
_cell.angle_gamma   90.00
#
_symmetry.space_group_name_H-M   'P 1'
#
loop_
_entity.id
_entity.type
_entity.pdbx_description
1 polymer ?
#
loop_
_entity_poly.entity_id
_entity_poly.type
_entity_poly.pdbx_seq_one_letter_code
_entity_poly.pdbx_strand_id
1 'polypeptide(L)'
;YRKQIATDALISRDTAKNALGQNVDGYVIPMFHSQIAFAYNPDLVKAPPKTFNELEAWVKANPKQFGYNGVKGGMSGVGFVMGYVTANAGLGTSLETGPYDAGKKAAIDKALGNLKEFNKNVVMTPGNAGTLDMLNRGEIAMGPVWVDMFYTWMADGKMNPKVKLLLPQPGLPGQPMYYVIPSKAANAVVAKKFVDFAASPEIQAEGIVKRFNWYPGIDAQHVQSKMA
;
A
#
# COMPACT_ATOMS: atom_id res chain seq x y z
N TYR A 1 10.37 4.95 -24.41
CA TYR A 1 11.45 4.58 -23.47
C TYR A 1 11.32 3.11 -23.02
N ARG A 2 10.17 2.68 -22.48
CA ARG A 2 9.94 1.32 -21.97
C ARG A 2 10.21 0.24 -23.03
N LYS A 3 9.75 0.42 -24.26
CA LYS A 3 9.99 -0.52 -25.38
C LYS A 3 11.47 -0.73 -25.73
N GLN A 4 12.38 0.06 -25.16
CA GLN A 4 13.83 -0.05 -25.34
C GLN A 4 14.50 -0.85 -24.22
N ILE A 5 13.73 -1.37 -23.25
CA ILE A 5 14.20 -2.15 -22.12
C ILE A 5 13.79 -3.60 -22.34
N ALA A 6 14.76 -4.52 -22.25
CA ALA A 6 14.53 -5.95 -22.48
C ALA A 6 13.49 -6.56 -21.54
N THR A 7 13.36 -5.99 -20.34
CA THR A 7 12.42 -6.44 -19.31
C THR A 7 10.98 -6.01 -19.53
N ASP A 8 10.66 -5.22 -20.57
CA ASP A 8 9.28 -4.81 -20.87
C ASP A 8 8.33 -6.00 -21.06
N ALA A 9 8.81 -7.08 -21.71
CA ALA A 9 8.04 -8.30 -21.91
C ALA A 9 7.70 -9.06 -20.61
N LEU A 10 8.33 -8.71 -19.47
CA LEU A 10 8.12 -9.33 -18.17
C LEU A 10 7.04 -8.62 -17.34
N ILE A 11 6.37 -7.60 -17.91
CA ILE A 11 5.47 -6.70 -17.20
C ILE A 11 4.13 -6.66 -17.93
N SER A 12 3.15 -7.45 -17.48
CA SER A 12 1.81 -7.52 -18.08
C SER A 12 0.74 -6.71 -17.32
N ARG A 13 1.02 -6.30 -16.07
CA ARG A 13 0.03 -5.69 -15.17
C ARG A 13 -0.44 -4.32 -15.64
N ASP A 14 -1.72 -4.04 -15.44
CA ASP A 14 -2.32 -2.73 -15.74
C ASP A 14 -1.66 -1.58 -14.97
N THR A 15 -1.11 -1.84 -13.79
CA THR A 15 -0.36 -0.84 -13.01
C THR A 15 0.90 -0.33 -13.72
N ALA A 16 1.41 -1.04 -14.73
CA ALA A 16 2.49 -0.56 -15.59
C ALA A 16 2.01 0.37 -16.71
N LYS A 17 0.71 0.47 -16.89
CA LYS A 17 0.05 1.32 -17.91
C LYS A 17 -0.74 2.46 -17.28
N ASN A 18 -1.37 2.18 -16.14
CA ASN A 18 -2.21 3.13 -15.42
C ASN A 18 -1.82 3.19 -13.95
N ALA A 19 -1.52 4.37 -13.44
CA ALA A 19 -1.17 4.60 -12.04
C ALA A 19 -1.89 5.83 -11.51
N LEU A 20 -2.61 5.67 -10.40
CA LEU A 20 -3.34 6.77 -9.74
C LEU A 20 -4.26 7.53 -10.70
N GLY A 21 -4.93 6.83 -11.61
CA GLY A 21 -5.82 7.40 -12.61
C GLY A 21 -5.12 8.08 -13.80
N GLN A 22 -3.78 7.96 -13.91
CA GLN A 22 -3.00 8.53 -15.01
C GLN A 22 -2.47 7.44 -15.93
N ASN A 23 -2.44 7.71 -17.23
CA ASN A 23 -1.76 6.86 -18.18
C ASN A 23 -0.24 7.03 -18.03
N VAL A 24 0.46 5.96 -17.66
CA VAL A 24 1.91 5.89 -17.50
C VAL A 24 2.58 4.92 -18.48
N ASP A 25 1.83 4.41 -19.44
CA ASP A 25 2.33 3.43 -20.40
C ASP A 25 3.52 3.98 -21.20
N GLY A 26 4.60 3.21 -21.22
CA GLY A 26 5.85 3.60 -21.88
C GLY A 26 6.75 4.55 -21.08
N TYR A 27 6.33 5.07 -19.95
CA TYR A 27 7.08 6.06 -19.15
C TYR A 27 7.72 5.50 -17.89
N VAL A 28 7.20 4.40 -17.37
CA VAL A 28 7.62 3.82 -16.09
C VAL A 28 7.95 2.35 -16.20
N ILE A 29 8.83 1.85 -15.31
CA ILE A 29 9.06 0.43 -15.07
C ILE A 29 8.78 0.16 -13.60
N PRO A 30 7.88 -0.77 -13.24
CA PRO A 30 7.63 -1.12 -11.85
C PRO A 30 8.90 -1.65 -11.17
N MET A 31 9.22 -1.07 -10.03
CA MET A 31 10.32 -1.50 -9.16
C MET A 31 9.89 -2.63 -8.23
N PHE A 32 8.80 -2.38 -7.50
CA PHE A 32 8.12 -3.34 -6.64
C PHE A 32 6.67 -2.90 -6.45
N HIS A 33 5.84 -3.77 -5.87
CA HIS A 33 4.49 -3.44 -5.48
C HIS A 33 4.37 -3.49 -3.96
N SER A 34 3.65 -2.54 -3.40
CA SER A 34 3.24 -2.55 -2.01
C SER A 34 1.73 -2.44 -1.89
N GLN A 35 1.22 -2.72 -0.71
CA GLN A 35 -0.19 -2.67 -0.37
C GLN A 35 -0.35 -2.18 1.05
N ILE A 36 -1.45 -1.50 1.34
CA ILE A 36 -1.84 -1.18 2.70
C ILE A 36 -2.60 -2.38 3.28
N ALA A 37 -2.24 -2.73 4.50
CA ALA A 37 -2.93 -3.75 5.29
C ALA A 37 -3.09 -3.25 6.73
N PHE A 38 -3.98 -3.83 7.51
CA PHE A 38 -3.99 -3.60 8.95
C PHE A 38 -2.93 -4.48 9.61
N ALA A 39 -2.01 -3.85 10.33
CA ALA A 39 -1.15 -4.54 11.27
C ALA A 39 -1.83 -4.56 12.63
N TYR A 40 -1.81 -5.68 13.34
CA TYR A 40 -2.42 -5.81 14.65
C TYR A 40 -1.63 -6.73 15.56
N ASN A 41 -1.67 -6.43 16.86
CA ASN A 41 -1.09 -7.29 17.89
C ASN A 41 -2.15 -8.32 18.34
N PRO A 42 -1.96 -9.64 18.11
CA PRO A 42 -2.94 -10.68 18.47
C PRO A 42 -3.08 -10.89 20.00
N ASP A 43 -2.13 -10.38 20.79
CA ASP A 43 -2.28 -10.39 22.25
C ASP A 43 -3.35 -9.39 22.71
N LEU A 44 -3.55 -8.28 21.97
CA LEU A 44 -4.51 -7.22 22.25
C LEU A 44 -5.80 -7.36 21.42
N VAL A 45 -5.70 -7.87 20.19
CA VAL A 45 -6.84 -8.02 19.26
C VAL A 45 -7.08 -9.50 19.01
N LYS A 46 -7.95 -10.12 19.83
CA LYS A 46 -8.21 -11.57 19.75
C LYS A 46 -9.05 -11.96 18.53
N ALA A 47 -9.96 -11.09 18.10
CA ALA A 47 -10.80 -11.25 16.93
C ALA A 47 -10.64 -10.02 16.02
N PRO A 48 -9.66 -10.00 15.12
CA PRO A 48 -9.41 -8.86 14.27
C PRO A 48 -10.57 -8.64 13.28
N PRO A 49 -11.02 -7.38 13.09
CA PRO A 49 -12.12 -7.04 12.20
C PRO A 49 -11.75 -7.31 10.74
N LYS A 50 -12.61 -8.03 10.03
CA LYS A 50 -12.41 -8.44 8.63
C LYS A 50 -13.06 -7.49 7.62
N THR A 51 -13.94 -6.60 8.10
CA THR A 51 -14.65 -5.60 7.29
C THR A 51 -14.55 -4.23 7.93
N PHE A 52 -14.84 -3.17 7.18
CA PHE A 52 -14.88 -1.81 7.75
C PHE A 52 -15.99 -1.62 8.76
N ASN A 53 -17.15 -2.28 8.59
CA ASN A 53 -18.22 -2.25 9.59
C ASN A 53 -17.80 -2.90 10.92
N GLU A 54 -17.10 -4.04 10.84
CA GLU A 54 -16.53 -4.68 12.03
C GLU A 54 -15.45 -3.81 12.67
N LEU A 55 -14.63 -3.10 11.86
CA LEU A 55 -13.65 -2.16 12.36
C LEU A 55 -14.29 -1.00 13.12
N GLU A 56 -15.36 -0.42 12.59
CA GLU A 56 -16.09 0.65 13.28
C GLU A 56 -16.62 0.19 14.64
N ALA A 57 -17.23 -1.00 14.67
CA ALA A 57 -17.73 -1.59 15.91
C ALA A 57 -16.59 -1.85 16.90
N TRP A 58 -15.48 -2.41 16.41
CA TRP A 58 -14.31 -2.70 17.23
C TRP A 58 -13.67 -1.42 17.81
N VAL A 59 -13.50 -0.38 17.00
CA VAL A 59 -12.91 0.91 17.41
C VAL A 59 -13.81 1.62 18.44
N LYS A 60 -15.12 1.52 18.27
CA LYS A 60 -16.08 2.06 19.26
C LYS A 60 -15.99 1.35 20.60
N ALA A 61 -15.79 0.02 20.58
CA ALA A 61 -15.65 -0.79 21.79
C ALA A 61 -14.25 -0.68 22.42
N ASN A 62 -13.24 -0.30 21.64
CA ASN A 62 -11.84 -0.19 22.06
C ASN A 62 -11.27 1.20 21.70
N PRO A 63 -11.75 2.28 22.34
CA PRO A 63 -11.34 3.63 22.01
C PRO A 63 -9.82 3.81 22.21
N LYS A 64 -9.19 4.53 21.26
CA LYS A 64 -7.75 4.82 21.24
C LYS A 64 -6.84 3.59 21.04
N GLN A 65 -7.40 2.44 20.66
CA GLN A 65 -6.60 1.25 20.32
C GLN A 65 -6.33 1.09 18.82
N PHE A 66 -6.99 1.89 17.97
CA PHE A 66 -6.69 1.99 16.54
C PHE A 66 -5.99 3.32 16.25
N GLY A 67 -4.90 3.29 15.49
CA GLY A 67 -4.17 4.50 15.12
C GLY A 67 -3.82 4.55 13.63
N TYR A 68 -3.89 5.74 13.03
CA TYR A 68 -3.41 5.99 11.68
C TYR A 68 -2.97 7.44 11.50
N ASN A 69 -2.15 7.70 10.48
CA ASN A 69 -1.47 8.99 10.29
C ASN A 69 -2.29 10.08 9.57
N GLY A 70 -3.58 9.85 9.32
CA GLY A 70 -4.39 10.81 8.56
C GLY A 70 -3.87 11.06 7.14
N VAL A 71 -4.52 11.96 6.41
CA VAL A 71 -4.14 12.25 5.00
C VAL A 71 -2.90 13.14 4.86
N LYS A 72 -2.53 13.88 5.90
CA LYS A 72 -1.35 14.77 5.88
C LYS A 72 -0.08 14.10 6.37
N GLY A 73 -0.21 13.00 7.12
CA GLY A 73 0.92 12.32 7.75
C GLY A 73 1.63 11.29 6.86
N GLY A 74 1.02 10.88 5.74
CA GLY A 74 1.62 9.93 4.81
C GLY A 74 0.59 9.07 4.06
N MET A 75 1.08 8.34 3.08
CA MET A 75 0.22 7.63 2.12
C MET A 75 -0.56 6.45 2.72
N SER A 76 -0.13 5.83 3.84
CA SER A 76 -0.93 4.79 4.48
C SER A 76 -2.23 5.36 5.06
N GLY A 77 -2.21 6.60 5.56
CA GLY A 77 -3.40 7.31 5.99
C GLY A 77 -4.30 7.70 4.83
N VAL A 78 -3.73 8.19 3.74
CA VAL A 78 -4.48 8.47 2.49
C VAL A 78 -5.20 7.20 2.02
N GLY A 79 -4.48 6.10 1.89
CA GLY A 79 -5.06 4.85 1.42
C GLY A 79 -6.09 4.26 2.40
N PHE A 80 -5.89 4.43 3.72
CA PHE A 80 -6.92 4.05 4.69
C PHE A 80 -8.21 4.85 4.46
N VAL A 81 -8.12 6.18 4.30
CA VAL A 81 -9.29 7.03 4.04
C VAL A 81 -9.96 6.67 2.71
N MET A 82 -9.18 6.40 1.66
CA MET A 82 -9.72 5.93 0.38
C MET A 82 -10.47 4.61 0.55
N GLY A 83 -9.88 3.60 1.19
CA GLY A 83 -10.52 2.30 1.46
C GLY A 83 -11.78 2.44 2.31
N TYR A 84 -11.73 3.29 3.34
CA TYR A 84 -12.90 3.57 4.19
C TYR A 84 -14.05 4.20 3.39
N VAL A 85 -13.76 5.22 2.57
CA VAL A 85 -14.77 5.89 1.73
C VAL A 85 -15.33 4.91 0.70
N THR A 86 -14.48 4.14 0.02
CA THR A 86 -14.91 3.12 -0.96
C THR A 86 -15.86 2.10 -0.32
N ALA A 87 -15.53 1.62 0.87
CA ALA A 87 -16.36 0.64 1.59
C ALA A 87 -17.71 1.23 2.06
N ASN A 88 -17.73 2.50 2.48
CA ASN A 88 -18.89 3.12 3.13
C ASN A 88 -19.76 4.00 2.23
N ALA A 89 -19.26 4.39 1.05
CA ALA A 89 -20.05 5.22 0.12
C ALA A 89 -21.07 4.40 -0.69
N GLY A 90 -20.95 3.07 -0.72
CA GLY A 90 -21.84 2.20 -1.53
C GLY A 90 -21.65 2.34 -3.04
N LEU A 91 -20.50 2.88 -3.49
CA LEU A 91 -20.22 3.17 -4.89
C LEU A 91 -19.26 2.13 -5.54
N GLY A 92 -18.78 1.18 -4.74
CA GLY A 92 -17.88 0.11 -5.21
C GLY A 92 -16.66 0.65 -5.96
N THR A 93 -16.21 -0.06 -6.98
CA THR A 93 -15.04 0.30 -7.80
C THR A 93 -15.24 1.57 -8.65
N SER A 94 -16.45 2.13 -8.70
CA SER A 94 -16.71 3.37 -9.47
C SER A 94 -15.99 4.61 -8.92
N LEU A 95 -15.38 4.51 -7.74
CA LEU A 95 -14.51 5.55 -7.17
C LEU A 95 -13.03 5.40 -7.56
N GLU A 96 -12.66 4.27 -8.15
CA GLU A 96 -11.25 3.93 -8.43
C GLU A 96 -10.76 4.46 -9.78
N THR A 97 -11.68 4.69 -10.71
CA THR A 97 -11.36 5.06 -12.09
C THR A 97 -12.23 6.19 -12.61
N GLY A 98 -11.70 6.92 -13.59
CA GLY A 98 -12.42 7.98 -14.29
C GLY A 98 -12.27 9.37 -13.65
N PRO A 99 -12.83 10.40 -14.31
CA PRO A 99 -12.81 11.76 -13.80
C PRO A 99 -13.73 11.92 -12.58
N TYR A 100 -13.53 13.00 -11.84
CA TYR A 100 -14.44 13.37 -10.75
C TYR A 100 -15.89 13.48 -11.26
N ASP A 101 -16.80 12.83 -10.54
CA ASP A 101 -18.24 12.85 -10.81
C ASP A 101 -18.98 13.52 -9.64
N ALA A 102 -19.55 14.67 -9.89
CA ALA A 102 -20.30 15.44 -8.89
C ALA A 102 -21.53 14.68 -8.35
N GLY A 103 -22.11 13.75 -9.13
CA GLY A 103 -23.21 12.89 -8.69
C GLY A 103 -22.85 11.96 -7.53
N LYS A 104 -21.55 11.65 -7.36
CA LYS A 104 -21.06 10.82 -6.26
C LYS A 104 -20.79 11.59 -4.97
N LYS A 105 -20.79 12.92 -5.03
CA LYS A 105 -20.38 13.78 -3.91
C LYS A 105 -21.16 13.53 -2.62
N ALA A 106 -22.48 13.39 -2.71
CA ALA A 106 -23.33 13.21 -1.52
C ALA A 106 -22.97 11.91 -0.76
N ALA A 107 -22.71 10.82 -1.49
CA ALA A 107 -22.30 9.54 -0.89
C ALA A 107 -20.91 9.62 -0.27
N ILE A 108 -19.97 10.30 -0.92
CA ILE A 108 -18.63 10.56 -0.40
C ILE A 108 -18.68 11.41 0.86
N ASP A 109 -19.44 12.52 0.84
CA ASP A 109 -19.61 13.41 2.00
C ASP A 109 -20.20 12.67 3.21
N LYS A 110 -21.18 11.79 2.98
CA LYS A 110 -21.74 10.92 4.03
C LYS A 110 -20.67 9.98 4.62
N ALA A 111 -19.89 9.32 3.77
CA ALA A 111 -18.81 8.44 4.22
C ALA A 111 -17.73 9.20 5.01
N LEU A 112 -17.37 10.42 4.57
CA LEU A 112 -16.45 11.28 5.30
C LEU A 112 -17.04 11.79 6.63
N GLY A 113 -18.36 12.01 6.69
CA GLY A 113 -19.08 12.29 7.94
C GLY A 113 -18.96 11.16 8.94
N ASN A 114 -19.16 9.92 8.49
CA ASN A 114 -18.96 8.72 9.31
C ASN A 114 -17.51 8.59 9.78
N LEU A 115 -16.54 8.83 8.90
CA LEU A 115 -15.11 8.82 9.24
C LEU A 115 -14.78 9.87 10.32
N LYS A 116 -15.41 11.04 10.28
CA LYS A 116 -15.24 12.07 11.31
C LYS A 116 -15.70 11.56 12.70
N GLU A 117 -16.82 10.85 12.77
CA GLU A 117 -17.28 10.22 14.01
C GLU A 117 -16.35 9.08 14.46
N PHE A 118 -15.93 8.21 13.53
CA PHE A 118 -14.94 7.17 13.77
C PHE A 118 -13.65 7.74 14.38
N ASN A 119 -13.18 8.86 13.87
CA ASN A 119 -11.93 9.52 14.29
C ASN A 119 -11.97 10.02 15.75
N LYS A 120 -13.12 10.16 16.37
CA LYS A 120 -13.23 10.50 17.81
C LYS A 120 -12.59 9.43 18.71
N ASN A 121 -12.56 8.18 18.24
CA ASN A 121 -12.06 7.03 18.98
C ASN A 121 -10.68 6.54 18.52
N VAL A 122 -10.02 7.21 17.57
CA VAL A 122 -8.69 6.80 17.05
C VAL A 122 -7.57 7.68 17.57
N VAL A 123 -6.35 7.21 17.40
CA VAL A 123 -5.10 7.96 17.63
C VAL A 123 -4.56 8.44 16.30
N MET A 124 -4.20 9.72 16.18
CA MET A 124 -3.46 10.22 15.02
C MET A 124 -1.97 9.98 15.24
N THR A 125 -1.38 9.15 14.37
CA THR A 125 0.03 8.75 14.47
C THR A 125 0.94 9.70 13.66
N PRO A 126 2.21 9.85 14.03
CA PRO A 126 3.15 10.76 13.36
C PRO A 126 3.79 10.12 12.11
N GLY A 127 2.99 9.85 11.08
CA GLY A 127 3.47 9.30 9.81
C GLY A 127 3.48 7.77 9.73
N ASN A 128 3.88 7.24 8.55
CA ASN A 128 3.88 5.79 8.29
C ASN A 128 4.77 5.03 9.30
N ALA A 129 5.99 5.50 9.52
CA ALA A 129 6.91 4.90 10.48
C ALA A 129 6.41 5.03 11.93
N GLY A 130 5.77 6.16 12.27
CA GLY A 130 5.20 6.37 13.59
C GLY A 130 4.05 5.42 13.91
N THR A 131 3.25 5.02 12.92
CA THR A 131 2.22 3.98 13.11
C THR A 131 2.86 2.64 13.47
N LEU A 132 3.92 2.23 12.75
CA LEU A 132 4.66 1.00 13.05
C LEU A 132 5.30 1.04 14.43
N ASP A 133 5.90 2.17 14.81
CA ASP A 133 6.55 2.34 16.11
C ASP A 133 5.55 2.23 17.26
N MET A 134 4.40 2.90 17.16
CA MET A 134 3.34 2.82 18.18
C MET A 134 2.73 1.41 18.30
N LEU A 135 2.60 0.68 17.17
CA LEU A 135 2.23 -0.74 17.17
C LEU A 135 3.27 -1.60 17.88
N ASN A 136 4.55 -1.37 17.59
CA ASN A 136 5.66 -2.10 18.21
C ASN A 136 5.70 -1.91 19.72
N ARG A 137 5.47 -0.68 20.19
CA ARG A 137 5.46 -0.35 21.62
C ARG A 137 4.14 -0.71 22.31
N GLY A 138 3.13 -1.17 21.57
CA GLY A 138 1.80 -1.50 22.12
C GLY A 138 0.97 -0.29 22.55
N GLU A 139 1.31 0.91 22.09
CA GLU A 139 0.53 2.13 22.33
C GLU A 139 -0.79 2.14 21.57
N ILE A 140 -0.81 1.46 20.43
CA ILE A 140 -2.03 1.11 19.67
C ILE A 140 -2.01 -0.40 19.41
N ALA A 141 -3.19 -0.98 19.34
CA ALA A 141 -3.36 -2.42 19.11
C ALA A 141 -3.45 -2.77 17.62
N MET A 142 -3.88 -1.82 16.78
CA MET A 142 -4.06 -2.00 15.34
C MET A 142 -3.95 -0.69 14.58
N GLY A 143 -3.50 -0.76 13.31
CA GLY A 143 -3.46 0.38 12.40
C GLY A 143 -3.07 0.01 10.98
N PRO A 144 -3.36 0.87 9.97
CA PRO A 144 -2.96 0.65 8.59
C PRO A 144 -1.47 0.93 8.41
N VAL A 145 -0.78 0.02 7.74
CA VAL A 145 0.64 0.10 7.43
C VAL A 145 0.90 -0.30 5.98
N TRP A 146 2.02 0.14 5.43
CA TRP A 146 2.56 -0.41 4.19
C TRP A 146 3.21 -1.76 4.47
N VAL A 147 2.83 -2.77 3.68
CA VAL A 147 3.31 -4.15 3.83
C VAL A 147 4.82 -4.26 3.64
N ASP A 148 5.41 -3.52 2.69
CA ASP A 148 6.85 -3.47 2.46
C ASP A 148 7.61 -2.91 3.68
N MET A 149 7.11 -1.81 4.27
CA MET A 149 7.70 -1.24 5.49
C MET A 149 7.58 -2.20 6.68
N PHE A 150 6.43 -2.86 6.82
CA PHE A 150 6.21 -3.84 7.88
C PHE A 150 7.21 -4.99 7.79
N TYR A 151 7.37 -5.60 6.62
CA TYR A 151 8.32 -6.71 6.45
C TYR A 151 9.78 -6.27 6.60
N THR A 152 10.13 -5.05 6.18
CA THR A 152 11.45 -4.48 6.44
C THR A 152 11.72 -4.37 7.94
N TRP A 153 10.77 -3.85 8.71
CA TRP A 153 10.90 -3.72 10.17
C TRP A 153 10.96 -5.09 10.87
N MET A 154 10.22 -6.07 10.37
CA MET A 154 10.30 -7.46 10.86
C MET A 154 11.71 -8.04 10.63
N ALA A 155 12.24 -7.90 9.40
CA ALA A 155 13.57 -8.39 9.04
C ALA A 155 14.69 -7.71 9.85
N ASP A 156 14.54 -6.41 10.14
CA ASP A 156 15.47 -5.63 10.95
C ASP A 156 15.36 -5.90 12.47
N GLY A 157 14.40 -6.73 12.90
CA GLY A 157 14.12 -6.95 14.32
C GLY A 157 13.53 -5.73 15.05
N LYS A 158 13.00 -4.75 14.31
CA LYS A 158 12.40 -3.51 14.85
C LYS A 158 10.91 -3.65 15.15
N MET A 159 10.29 -4.76 14.80
CA MET A 159 8.86 -5.03 15.01
C MET A 159 8.68 -6.23 15.93
N ASN A 160 7.73 -6.13 16.86
CA ASN A 160 7.31 -7.26 17.67
C ASN A 160 6.90 -8.44 16.75
N PRO A 161 7.54 -9.62 16.85
CA PRO A 161 7.33 -10.73 15.94
C PRO A 161 5.92 -11.34 16.01
N LYS A 162 5.14 -11.01 17.03
CA LYS A 162 3.75 -11.45 17.16
C LYS A 162 2.79 -10.62 16.28
N VAL A 163 3.14 -9.40 15.89
CA VAL A 163 2.27 -8.55 15.08
C VAL A 163 2.01 -9.21 13.74
N LYS A 164 0.76 -9.19 13.32
CA LYS A 164 0.28 -9.83 12.09
C LYS A 164 -0.36 -8.82 11.17
N LEU A 165 -0.45 -9.18 9.88
CA LEU A 165 -1.16 -8.42 8.87
C LEU A 165 -2.54 -9.02 8.59
N LEU A 166 -3.49 -8.17 8.28
CA LEU A 166 -4.84 -8.51 7.83
C LEU A 166 -5.25 -7.56 6.71
N LEU A 167 -5.81 -8.10 5.64
CA LEU A 167 -6.46 -7.32 4.60
C LEU A 167 -7.98 -7.36 4.84
N PRO A 168 -8.60 -6.20 5.17
CA PRO A 168 -10.05 -6.15 5.36
C PRO A 168 -10.78 -6.24 4.02
N GLN A 169 -12.04 -6.65 4.01
CA GLN A 169 -12.92 -6.57 2.85
C GLN A 169 -13.54 -5.18 2.74
N PRO A 170 -13.69 -4.62 1.53
CA PRO A 170 -13.39 -5.22 0.21
C PRO A 170 -11.93 -5.15 -0.19
N GLY A 171 -11.06 -4.54 0.60
CA GLY A 171 -9.63 -4.38 0.37
C GLY A 171 -9.14 -2.99 0.76
N LEU A 172 -7.84 -2.78 0.64
CA LEU A 172 -7.17 -1.49 0.79
C LEU A 172 -6.32 -1.22 -0.45
N PRO A 173 -6.05 0.05 -0.78
CA PRO A 173 -5.25 0.40 -1.93
C PRO A 173 -3.86 -0.22 -1.92
N GLY A 174 -3.45 -0.75 -3.08
CA GLY A 174 -2.06 -1.07 -3.39
C GLY A 174 -1.45 0.00 -4.27
N GLN A 175 -0.13 0.10 -4.25
CA GLN A 175 0.61 1.05 -5.07
C GLN A 175 1.92 0.43 -5.54
N PRO A 176 2.20 0.44 -6.86
CA PRO A 176 3.53 0.14 -7.37
C PRO A 176 4.47 1.32 -7.12
N MET A 177 5.74 1.01 -6.89
CA MET A 177 6.84 1.96 -6.99
C MET A 177 7.50 1.81 -8.35
N TYR A 178 7.98 2.90 -8.91
CA TYR A 178 8.48 2.92 -10.28
C TYR A 178 9.90 3.45 -10.39
N TYR A 179 10.64 2.87 -11.32
CA TYR A 179 11.80 3.53 -11.92
C TYR A 179 11.31 4.50 -12.99
N VAL A 180 11.81 5.72 -12.95
CA VAL A 180 11.58 6.75 -13.96
C VAL A 180 12.91 7.38 -14.36
N ILE A 181 13.04 7.74 -15.63
CA ILE A 181 14.21 8.48 -16.12
C ILE A 181 13.72 9.83 -16.65
N PRO A 182 14.09 10.95 -16.01
CA PRO A 182 13.73 12.28 -16.50
C PRO A 182 14.15 12.49 -17.94
N SER A 183 13.34 13.19 -18.75
CA SER A 183 13.64 13.43 -20.18
C SER A 183 14.95 14.18 -20.42
N LYS A 184 15.39 14.98 -19.43
CA LYS A 184 16.64 15.75 -19.46
C LYS A 184 17.76 15.12 -18.62
N ALA A 185 17.68 13.80 -18.32
CA ALA A 185 18.74 13.11 -17.57
C ALA A 185 20.05 13.12 -18.35
N ALA A 186 21.14 13.61 -17.74
CA ALA A 186 22.45 13.70 -18.36
C ALA A 186 23.00 12.32 -18.77
N ASN A 187 22.72 11.27 -18.00
CA ASN A 187 23.23 9.92 -18.20
C ASN A 187 22.09 8.91 -18.54
N ALA A 188 21.15 9.31 -19.40
CA ALA A 188 19.99 8.50 -19.75
C ALA A 188 20.34 7.08 -20.25
N VAL A 189 21.44 6.92 -21.00
CA VAL A 189 21.88 5.60 -21.50
C VAL A 189 22.28 4.68 -20.34
N VAL A 190 23.04 5.19 -19.37
CA VAL A 190 23.45 4.41 -18.18
C VAL A 190 22.23 4.11 -17.31
N ALA A 191 21.35 5.09 -17.13
CA ALA A 191 20.12 4.91 -16.37
C ALA A 191 19.21 3.83 -16.97
N LYS A 192 19.09 3.74 -18.30
CA LYS A 192 18.35 2.65 -18.97
C LYS A 192 18.97 1.28 -18.68
N LYS A 193 20.29 1.14 -18.76
CA LYS A 193 21.00 -0.11 -18.44
C LYS A 193 20.78 -0.51 -16.96
N PHE A 194 20.83 0.47 -16.06
CA PHE A 194 20.57 0.24 -14.65
C PHE A 194 19.13 -0.26 -14.41
N VAL A 195 18.13 0.38 -15.01
CA VAL A 195 16.72 -0.02 -14.86
C VAL A 195 16.48 -1.41 -15.44
N ASP A 196 17.09 -1.72 -16.60
CA ASP A 196 17.00 -3.05 -17.20
C ASP A 196 17.61 -4.13 -16.30
N PHE A 197 18.79 -3.86 -15.73
CA PHE A 197 19.42 -4.73 -14.74
C PHE A 197 18.57 -4.89 -13.48
N ALA A 198 18.07 -3.79 -12.89
CA ALA A 198 17.31 -3.79 -11.65
C ALA A 198 15.91 -4.46 -11.78
N ALA A 199 15.35 -4.46 -12.98
CA ALA A 199 14.10 -5.13 -13.30
C ALA A 199 14.28 -6.57 -13.83
N SER A 200 15.52 -7.07 -13.96
CA SER A 200 15.76 -8.45 -14.40
C SER A 200 15.21 -9.48 -13.41
N PRO A 201 14.78 -10.67 -13.85
CA PRO A 201 14.24 -11.70 -12.98
C PRO A 201 15.16 -12.08 -11.82
N GLU A 202 16.47 -12.14 -12.06
CA GLU A 202 17.49 -12.44 -11.05
C GLU A 202 17.53 -11.40 -9.94
N ILE A 203 17.58 -10.12 -10.31
CA ILE A 203 17.65 -9.01 -9.33
C ILE A 203 16.32 -8.82 -8.62
N GLN A 204 15.20 -9.03 -9.30
CA GLN A 204 13.90 -9.02 -8.66
C GLN A 204 13.76 -10.16 -7.64
N ALA A 205 14.24 -11.37 -7.96
CA ALA A 205 14.24 -12.51 -7.03
C ALA A 205 15.15 -12.26 -5.81
N GLU A 206 16.42 -11.94 -6.06
CA GLU A 206 17.41 -11.83 -4.97
C GLU A 206 17.27 -10.52 -4.17
N GLY A 207 17.07 -9.41 -4.86
CA GLY A 207 16.99 -8.08 -4.24
C GLY A 207 15.61 -7.79 -3.67
N ILE A 208 14.57 -7.87 -4.50
CA ILE A 208 13.22 -7.42 -4.09
C ILE A 208 12.54 -8.48 -3.20
N VAL A 209 12.53 -9.75 -3.62
CA VAL A 209 11.78 -10.79 -2.90
C VAL A 209 12.59 -11.37 -1.74
N LYS A 210 13.76 -11.96 -1.99
CA LYS A 210 14.52 -12.66 -0.92
C LYS A 210 15.07 -11.71 0.14
N ARG A 211 15.65 -10.58 -0.29
CA ARG A 211 16.30 -9.64 0.64
C ARG A 211 15.33 -8.76 1.39
N PHE A 212 14.30 -8.22 0.71
CA PHE A 212 13.39 -7.24 1.29
C PHE A 212 12.01 -7.79 1.66
N ASN A 213 11.65 -9.02 1.23
CA ASN A 213 10.30 -9.59 1.34
C ASN A 213 9.23 -8.69 0.70
N TRP A 214 9.58 -8.03 -0.40
CA TRP A 214 8.65 -7.18 -1.14
C TRP A 214 8.08 -7.93 -2.33
N TYR A 215 6.91 -7.50 -2.80
CA TYR A 215 6.31 -8.08 -3.98
C TYR A 215 6.99 -7.53 -5.25
N PRO A 216 7.40 -8.38 -6.22
CA PRO A 216 8.20 -7.96 -7.36
C PRO A 216 7.49 -6.97 -8.26
N GLY A 217 8.26 -6.12 -8.94
CA GLY A 217 7.78 -5.18 -9.93
C GLY A 217 7.39 -5.85 -11.25
N ILE A 218 8.10 -6.91 -11.64
CA ILE A 218 7.77 -7.74 -12.80
C ILE A 218 6.75 -8.82 -12.44
N ASP A 219 6.22 -9.53 -13.43
CA ASP A 219 5.23 -10.59 -13.21
C ASP A 219 5.84 -11.73 -12.38
N ALA A 220 5.13 -12.17 -11.35
CA ALA A 220 5.64 -13.10 -10.35
C ALA A 220 6.12 -14.45 -10.94
N GLN A 221 5.51 -14.92 -12.02
CA GLN A 221 5.92 -16.15 -12.70
C GLN A 221 7.39 -16.15 -13.16
N HIS A 222 7.90 -14.97 -13.56
CA HIS A 222 9.30 -14.83 -13.99
C HIS A 222 10.28 -14.82 -12.81
N VAL A 223 9.82 -14.41 -11.65
CA VAL A 223 10.60 -14.40 -10.41
C VAL A 223 10.64 -15.79 -9.78
N GLN A 224 9.50 -16.50 -9.75
CA GLN A 224 9.39 -17.84 -9.17
C GLN A 224 10.38 -18.83 -9.79
N SER A 225 10.61 -18.75 -11.11
CA SER A 225 11.58 -19.59 -11.82
C SER A 225 13.04 -19.40 -11.35
N LYS A 226 13.34 -18.28 -10.65
CA LYS A 226 14.67 -17.96 -10.13
C LYS A 226 14.78 -18.17 -8.62
N MET A 227 13.67 -18.51 -7.96
CA MET A 227 13.63 -18.78 -6.52
C MET A 227 13.67 -20.28 -6.19
N ALA A 228 13.47 -21.12 -7.22
CA ALA A 228 13.60 -22.56 -7.14
C ALA A 228 15.09 -22.95 -7.15
#